data_eeec597afd99df6ce91831da2f565e8f
#
_entry.id   eeec597afd99df6ce91831da2f565e8f
#
_cell.length_a   1.000
_cell.length_b   1.000
_cell.length_c   1.000
_cell.angle_alpha   90.00
_cell.angle_beta   90.00
_cell.angle_gamma   90.00
#
_symmetry.space_group_name_H-M   'P 1'
#
loop_
_entity.id
_entity.type
_entity.pdbx_description
1 polymer ?
#
loop_
_entity_poly.entity_id
_entity_poly.type
_entity_poly.pdbx_seq_one_letter_code
_entity_poly.pdbx_strand_id
1 'polypeptide(L)'
;MQAQQPPVPAPASSGFNLTAEALKDSRAVGNLETLCRVWGYVKYHHPVFCDTLCRVDVDSALFALLPRVVHADRVTRNRHLLDWVRSLGDYTPNRVECEQALAPYDLVETADLGWAADTVLLGGELSKLLQELRYAERDENYYLRMGTMENGPGYHYLSLRNERFYPTPQMDSGLNLLTLFRLWNVIEYYAPNRSLTLHPWNEVLSTYIPLMGGETDPVRFSRLYFRLIRELNDGHAYAPIEMLFGQRMLPVWPLQAEGRLFVGYSGDSLLERGDEVVAIDGEPISERLELLREYASRSNEASLRRAARYYGLCTRRDTAEVVRRRAGSCDTLRVATVPYGSVSPIYDPAQLAQPPFRLLADSVGYIYAGTFSREHLAEVGQTLPRTRALIIDLRTYPLNVDGALIALIGQSLRTESVVVRQALYQTLALPGLFYRQEQWLFEDFGEFAARCTEPYKGRVILLVNETTQSNPEYQAMALQSCPQTLTIGSPTSGATGSIVWIPLPGQITSFSGVGVLYPDGTPTQAVGVRLDVELCPTAEGVQAGRDEVLERALELARQ
;
A
#
# COMPACT_ATOMS: atom_id res chain seq x y z
N MET A 1 -17.79 20.99 3.93
CA MET A 1 -16.38 21.35 3.69
C MET A 1 -16.07 22.62 4.44
N GLN A 2 -15.52 22.54 5.65
CA GLN A 2 -14.94 23.72 6.31
C GLN A 2 -13.60 24.01 5.61
N ALA A 3 -13.42 25.24 5.16
CA ALA A 3 -12.20 25.71 4.55
C ALA A 3 -11.04 25.50 5.55
N GLN A 4 -10.15 24.56 5.26
CA GLN A 4 -8.89 24.43 5.96
C GLN A 4 -8.11 25.73 5.75
N GLN A 5 -7.66 26.35 6.84
CA GLN A 5 -6.68 27.43 6.72
C GLN A 5 -5.46 26.90 5.94
N PRO A 6 -4.93 27.69 5.00
CA PRO A 6 -3.76 27.28 4.27
C PRO A 6 -2.63 26.96 5.26
N PRO A 7 -1.92 25.85 5.09
CA PRO A 7 -0.82 25.48 5.98
C PRO A 7 0.22 26.59 6.01
N VAL A 8 0.75 26.88 7.19
CA VAL A 8 1.86 27.84 7.36
C VAL A 8 2.99 27.44 6.40
N PRO A 9 3.48 28.33 5.55
CA PRO A 9 4.56 28.00 4.62
C PRO A 9 5.76 27.45 5.40
N ALA A 10 6.22 26.25 5.02
CA ALA A 10 7.41 25.66 5.61
C ALA A 10 8.65 26.46 5.20
N PRO A 11 9.69 26.55 6.05
CA PRO A 11 10.96 27.14 5.65
C PRO A 11 11.54 26.36 4.46
N ALA A 12 12.15 27.03 3.52
CA ALA A 12 12.76 26.41 2.35
C ALA A 12 13.95 25.48 2.72
N SER A 13 14.52 25.62 3.91
CA SER A 13 15.65 24.86 4.43
C SER A 13 15.49 24.66 5.93
N SER A 14 16.01 23.54 6.45
CA SER A 14 16.10 23.27 7.89
C SER A 14 17.17 24.11 8.59
N GLY A 15 18.11 24.68 7.84
CA GLY A 15 19.30 25.34 8.35
C GLY A 15 20.37 24.39 8.91
N PHE A 16 20.19 23.07 8.78
CA PHE A 16 21.10 22.07 9.28
C PHE A 16 21.77 21.28 8.14
N ASN A 17 23.09 21.26 8.15
CA ASN A 17 23.90 20.52 7.18
C ASN A 17 24.88 19.58 7.87
N LEU A 18 25.00 18.39 7.33
CA LEU A 18 25.89 17.34 7.83
C LEU A 18 26.60 16.70 6.64
N THR A 19 27.88 16.44 6.77
CA THR A 19 28.65 15.78 5.70
C THR A 19 28.54 14.27 5.82
N ALA A 20 28.66 13.58 4.69
CA ALA A 20 28.75 12.10 4.70
C ALA A 20 29.93 11.60 5.57
N GLU A 21 31.03 12.38 5.66
CA GLU A 21 32.18 12.04 6.52
C GLU A 21 31.82 12.07 8.00
N ALA A 22 31.04 13.05 8.44
CA ALA A 22 30.56 13.13 9.83
C ALA A 22 29.67 11.94 10.22
N LEU A 23 28.99 11.34 9.24
CA LEU A 23 28.12 10.18 9.45
C LEU A 23 28.86 8.82 9.40
N LYS A 24 30.17 8.81 9.24
CA LYS A 24 31.02 7.63 9.50
C LYS A 24 31.26 7.41 11.00
N ASP A 25 31.03 8.44 11.84
CA ASP A 25 31.06 8.31 13.29
C ASP A 25 29.81 7.58 13.77
N SER A 26 29.98 6.36 14.27
CA SER A 26 28.89 5.54 14.81
C SER A 26 28.15 6.22 15.99
N ARG A 27 28.83 7.08 16.74
CA ARG A 27 28.21 7.87 17.79
C ARG A 27 27.24 8.89 17.23
N ALA A 28 27.62 9.58 16.14
CA ALA A 28 26.72 10.54 15.48
C ALA A 28 25.45 9.82 14.95
N VAL A 29 25.61 8.67 14.31
CA VAL A 29 24.50 7.84 13.84
C VAL A 29 23.61 7.39 15.00
N GLY A 30 24.18 6.82 16.06
CA GLY A 30 23.41 6.38 17.24
C GLY A 30 22.71 7.53 17.99
N ASN A 31 23.29 8.73 17.96
CA ASN A 31 22.64 9.93 18.49
C ASN A 31 21.42 10.34 17.66
N LEU A 32 21.52 10.27 16.33
CA LEU A 32 20.42 10.57 15.41
C LEU A 32 19.31 9.51 15.48
N GLU A 33 19.66 8.23 15.65
CA GLU A 33 18.68 7.17 15.89
C GLU A 33 17.89 7.43 17.18
N THR A 34 18.60 7.77 18.27
CA THR A 34 17.96 8.09 19.54
C THR A 34 17.07 9.32 19.43
N LEU A 35 17.53 10.36 18.71
CA LEU A 35 16.72 11.55 18.44
C LEU A 35 15.47 11.20 17.64
N CYS A 36 15.59 10.40 16.58
CA CYS A 36 14.45 9.96 15.76
C CYS A 36 13.38 9.28 16.64
N ARG A 37 13.79 8.31 17.44
CA ARG A 37 12.88 7.54 18.30
C ARG A 37 12.20 8.44 19.34
N VAL A 38 12.96 9.28 20.06
CA VAL A 38 12.40 10.17 21.08
C VAL A 38 11.49 11.23 20.45
N TRP A 39 11.90 11.84 19.34
CA TRP A 39 11.12 12.85 18.62
C TRP A 39 9.76 12.31 18.16
N GLY A 40 9.75 11.18 17.49
CA GLY A 40 8.51 10.57 17.00
C GLY A 40 7.64 10.01 18.11
N TYR A 41 8.26 9.41 19.14
CA TYR A 41 7.54 8.96 20.31
C TYR A 41 6.78 10.12 20.99
N VAL A 42 7.47 11.23 21.24
CA VAL A 42 6.88 12.43 21.85
C VAL A 42 5.78 13.01 20.98
N LYS A 43 5.99 13.09 19.65
CA LYS A 43 4.99 13.56 18.68
C LYS A 43 3.66 12.81 18.80
N TYR A 44 3.71 11.50 19.03
CA TYR A 44 2.51 10.68 19.06
C TYR A 44 1.97 10.38 20.46
N HIS A 45 2.75 10.65 21.51
CA HIS A 45 2.36 10.34 22.89
C HIS A 45 2.14 11.58 23.77
N HIS A 46 2.71 12.74 23.45
CA HIS A 46 2.59 13.91 24.33
C HIS A 46 1.26 14.65 24.10
N PRO A 47 0.47 14.96 25.15
CA PRO A 47 -0.84 15.60 25.06
C PRO A 47 -0.83 16.97 24.37
N VAL A 48 0.31 17.70 24.37
CA VAL A 48 0.43 18.95 23.63
C VAL A 48 0.10 18.82 22.14
N PHE A 49 0.28 17.63 21.58
CA PHE A 49 -0.07 17.31 20.17
C PHE A 49 -1.47 16.72 20.03
N CYS A 50 -2.28 16.71 21.09
CA CYS A 50 -3.68 16.27 21.05
C CYS A 50 -4.64 17.46 20.93
N ASP A 51 -4.16 18.68 21.18
CA ASP A 51 -4.94 19.89 21.00
C ASP A 51 -5.09 20.22 19.51
N THR A 52 -6.33 20.39 19.05
CA THR A 52 -6.66 20.85 17.68
C THR A 52 -6.05 22.22 17.34
N LEU A 53 -5.68 22.99 18.36
CA LEU A 53 -4.99 24.27 18.25
C LEU A 53 -3.48 24.15 18.52
N CYS A 54 -2.90 22.96 18.39
CA CYS A 54 -1.49 22.72 18.66
C CYS A 54 -0.60 23.79 18.00
N ARG A 55 0.11 24.54 18.83
CA ARG A 55 1.02 25.62 18.39
C ARG A 55 2.47 25.17 18.32
N VAL A 56 2.74 23.95 18.73
CA VAL A 56 4.10 23.39 18.75
C VAL A 56 4.44 22.85 17.36
N ASP A 57 5.44 23.43 16.76
CA ASP A 57 5.99 22.96 15.50
C ASP A 57 7.03 21.86 15.76
N VAL A 58 6.63 20.63 15.62
CA VAL A 58 7.47 19.48 15.91
C VAL A 58 8.66 19.33 14.95
N ASP A 59 8.52 19.76 13.70
CA ASP A 59 9.61 19.75 12.72
C ASP A 59 10.67 20.81 13.07
N SER A 60 10.25 22.02 13.46
CA SER A 60 11.17 23.05 13.95
C SER A 60 11.90 22.61 15.23
N ALA A 61 11.22 21.89 16.11
CA ALA A 61 11.87 21.31 17.29
C ALA A 61 12.96 20.29 16.89
N LEU A 62 12.69 19.42 15.91
CA LEU A 62 13.68 18.52 15.35
C LEU A 62 14.91 19.28 14.84
N PHE A 63 14.69 20.30 14.00
CA PHE A 63 15.80 21.08 13.41
C PHE A 63 16.63 21.81 14.47
N ALA A 64 16.01 22.26 15.56
CA ALA A 64 16.72 22.86 16.69
C ALA A 64 17.51 21.84 17.52
N LEU A 65 17.08 20.59 17.57
CA LEU A 65 17.75 19.52 18.32
C LEU A 65 18.92 18.90 17.54
N LEU A 66 18.83 18.79 16.22
CA LEU A 66 19.85 18.15 15.37
C LEU A 66 21.28 18.63 15.67
N PRO A 67 21.61 19.96 15.64
CA PRO A 67 22.96 20.43 15.89
C PRO A 67 23.42 20.21 17.35
N ARG A 68 22.48 20.10 18.30
CA ARG A 68 22.76 19.91 19.72
C ARG A 68 23.11 18.48 20.08
N VAL A 69 22.55 17.51 19.35
CA VAL A 69 22.64 16.09 19.70
C VAL A 69 23.62 15.32 18.84
N VAL A 70 23.80 15.67 17.57
CA VAL A 70 24.55 14.85 16.62
C VAL A 70 25.96 14.49 17.09
N HIS A 71 26.70 15.43 17.67
CA HIS A 71 28.07 15.22 18.16
C HIS A 71 28.20 15.19 19.69
N ALA A 72 27.07 15.24 20.41
CA ALA A 72 27.09 15.24 21.87
C ALA A 72 27.55 13.87 22.43
N ASP A 73 28.11 13.89 23.62
CA ASP A 73 28.20 12.67 24.40
C ASP A 73 26.79 12.24 24.87
N ARG A 74 26.69 10.99 25.32
CA ARG A 74 25.41 10.40 25.72
C ARG A 74 24.68 11.21 26.81
N VAL A 75 25.39 11.72 27.81
CA VAL A 75 24.79 12.45 28.94
C VAL A 75 24.25 13.79 28.46
N THR A 76 25.03 14.51 27.68
CA THR A 76 24.64 15.80 27.07
C THR A 76 23.47 15.63 26.10
N ARG A 77 23.50 14.60 25.20
CA ARG A 77 22.39 14.26 24.33
C ARG A 77 21.11 14.03 25.13
N ASN A 78 21.15 13.16 26.11
CA ASN A 78 19.98 12.80 26.92
C ASN A 78 19.42 14.00 27.69
N ARG A 79 20.29 14.91 28.17
CA ARG A 79 19.85 16.16 28.79
C ARG A 79 19.09 17.05 27.79
N HIS A 80 19.61 17.25 26.58
CA HIS A 80 18.93 18.05 25.57
C HIS A 80 17.55 17.46 25.22
N LEU A 81 17.44 16.14 25.09
CA LEU A 81 16.17 15.46 24.85
C LEU A 81 15.20 15.62 26.02
N LEU A 82 15.68 15.41 27.25
CA LEU A 82 14.87 15.57 28.48
C LEU A 82 14.35 17.00 28.63
N ASP A 83 15.23 18.01 28.45
CA ASP A 83 14.87 19.42 28.54
C ASP A 83 13.84 19.81 27.49
N TRP A 84 13.97 19.28 26.26
CA TRP A 84 12.97 19.47 25.22
C TRP A 84 11.62 18.88 25.62
N VAL A 85 11.55 17.62 26.04
CA VAL A 85 10.27 17.00 26.41
C VAL A 85 9.62 17.74 27.58
N ARG A 86 10.39 18.13 28.60
CA ARG A 86 9.88 18.92 29.74
C ARG A 86 9.38 20.30 29.32
N SER A 87 9.95 20.90 28.27
CA SER A 87 9.52 22.20 27.77
C SER A 87 8.14 22.18 27.08
N LEU A 88 7.60 21.00 26.76
CA LEU A 88 6.29 20.83 26.14
C LEU A 88 5.12 20.97 27.12
N GLY A 89 5.41 20.99 28.43
CA GLY A 89 4.41 21.14 29.49
C GLY A 89 4.14 19.87 30.26
N ASP A 90 3.29 20.00 31.27
CA ASP A 90 2.90 18.90 32.15
C ASP A 90 1.86 18.00 31.53
N TYR A 91 1.80 16.76 31.97
CA TYR A 91 0.79 15.77 31.57
C TYR A 91 0.40 14.88 32.75
N THR A 92 -0.76 14.25 32.68
CA THR A 92 -1.24 13.31 33.68
C THR A 92 -1.14 11.88 33.13
N PRO A 93 -0.30 11.01 33.68
CA PRO A 93 -0.29 9.59 33.31
C PRO A 93 -1.55 8.90 33.88
N ASN A 94 -2.33 8.22 33.05
CA ASN A 94 -3.49 7.46 33.49
C ASN A 94 -3.47 6.03 32.94
N ARG A 95 -2.51 5.26 33.43
CA ARG A 95 -2.31 3.88 32.98
C ARG A 95 -3.53 2.99 33.22
N VAL A 96 -4.16 3.12 34.39
CA VAL A 96 -5.28 2.25 34.80
C VAL A 96 -6.48 2.45 33.87
N GLU A 97 -6.83 3.70 33.59
CA GLU A 97 -7.96 4.01 32.71
C GLU A 97 -7.69 3.59 31.26
N CYS A 98 -6.47 3.82 30.79
CA CYS A 98 -6.04 3.41 29.47
C CYS A 98 -6.12 1.88 29.28
N GLU A 99 -5.61 1.11 30.25
CA GLU A 99 -5.68 -0.34 30.23
C GLU A 99 -7.13 -0.85 30.36
N GLN A 100 -7.97 -0.21 31.18
CA GLN A 100 -9.39 -0.55 31.28
C GLN A 100 -10.17 -0.27 30.00
N ALA A 101 -9.91 0.85 29.33
CA ALA A 101 -10.56 1.19 28.07
C ALA A 101 -10.22 0.21 26.95
N LEU A 102 -9.03 -0.39 26.99
CA LEU A 102 -8.57 -1.34 25.98
C LEU A 102 -8.85 -2.81 26.34
N ALA A 103 -9.21 -3.11 27.58
CA ALA A 103 -9.45 -4.47 28.07
C ALA A 103 -10.50 -5.28 27.26
N PRO A 104 -11.53 -4.69 26.63
CA PRO A 104 -12.49 -5.43 25.82
C PRO A 104 -11.95 -5.92 24.46
N TYR A 105 -10.79 -5.43 24.02
CA TYR A 105 -10.26 -5.69 22.69
C TYR A 105 -9.23 -6.83 22.67
N ASP A 106 -9.21 -7.60 21.59
CA ASP A 106 -8.11 -8.52 21.28
C ASP A 106 -6.94 -7.70 20.73
N LEU A 107 -5.93 -7.49 21.57
CA LEU A 107 -4.84 -6.55 21.31
C LEU A 107 -3.62 -7.24 20.73
N VAL A 108 -3.01 -6.60 19.74
CA VAL A 108 -1.76 -6.99 19.10
C VAL A 108 -0.79 -5.81 19.14
N GLU A 109 0.34 -5.94 19.87
CA GLU A 109 1.39 -4.93 19.89
C GLU A 109 2.36 -5.17 18.73
N THR A 110 2.61 -4.15 17.91
CA THR A 110 3.55 -4.24 16.79
C THR A 110 4.80 -3.38 16.98
N ALA A 111 4.73 -2.28 17.75
CA ALA A 111 5.86 -1.41 17.99
C ALA A 111 6.87 -2.04 18.95
N ASP A 112 8.17 -1.83 18.68
CA ASP A 112 9.24 -2.14 19.62
C ASP A 112 9.48 -0.94 20.53
N LEU A 113 8.95 -1.01 21.75
CA LEU A 113 9.07 0.04 22.76
C LEU A 113 10.12 -0.28 23.84
N GLY A 114 10.84 -1.39 23.75
CA GLY A 114 11.86 -1.81 24.72
C GLY A 114 12.96 -0.77 24.94
N TRP A 115 13.31 -0.03 23.88
CA TRP A 115 14.30 1.04 23.94
C TRP A 115 13.93 2.19 24.91
N ALA A 116 12.64 2.49 25.11
CA ALA A 116 12.19 3.54 26.02
C ALA A 116 12.46 3.21 27.49
N ALA A 117 12.59 1.92 27.83
CA ALA A 117 12.94 1.46 29.16
C ALA A 117 14.46 1.28 29.35
N ASP A 118 15.28 1.44 28.31
CA ASP A 118 16.72 1.28 28.36
C ASP A 118 17.39 2.47 29.07
N THR A 119 17.67 2.32 30.39
CA THR A 119 18.33 3.34 31.20
C THR A 119 19.82 3.50 30.86
N VAL A 120 20.44 2.52 30.20
CA VAL A 120 21.82 2.66 29.71
C VAL A 120 21.86 3.59 28.52
N LEU A 121 20.89 3.49 27.61
CA LEU A 121 20.77 4.35 26.45
C LEU A 121 20.32 5.77 26.83
N LEU A 122 19.25 5.90 27.62
CA LEU A 122 18.52 7.14 27.87
C LEU A 122 18.84 7.83 29.20
N GLY A 123 19.49 7.12 30.13
CA GLY A 123 19.55 7.56 31.52
C GLY A 123 18.23 7.39 32.27
N GLY A 124 18.25 7.42 33.59
CA GLY A 124 17.07 7.11 34.41
C GLY A 124 15.92 8.09 34.25
N GLU A 125 16.20 9.40 34.16
CA GLU A 125 15.16 10.43 34.13
C GLU A 125 14.41 10.44 32.80
N LEU A 126 15.11 10.42 31.65
CA LEU A 126 14.48 10.42 30.36
C LEU A 126 13.70 9.12 30.12
N SER A 127 14.28 7.96 30.47
CA SER A 127 13.60 6.67 30.39
C SER A 127 12.30 6.65 31.20
N LYS A 128 12.34 7.09 32.44
CA LYS A 128 11.17 7.19 33.33
C LYS A 128 10.09 8.07 32.70
N LEU A 129 10.47 9.27 32.22
CA LEU A 129 9.55 10.22 31.61
C LEU A 129 8.86 9.62 30.38
N LEU A 130 9.59 8.95 29.47
CA LEU A 130 9.00 8.33 28.29
C LEU A 130 8.03 7.18 28.64
N GLN A 131 8.36 6.36 29.65
CA GLN A 131 7.48 5.30 30.11
C GLN A 131 6.16 5.84 30.71
N GLU A 132 6.23 6.94 31.45
CA GLU A 132 5.05 7.64 31.98
C GLU A 132 4.25 8.29 30.85
N LEU A 133 4.90 8.91 29.88
CA LEU A 133 4.30 9.57 28.73
C LEU A 133 3.50 8.60 27.84
N ARG A 134 3.86 7.31 27.80
CA ARG A 134 3.07 6.27 27.10
C ARG A 134 1.60 6.31 27.50
N TYR A 135 1.32 6.54 28.77
CA TYR A 135 -0.01 6.51 29.36
C TYR A 135 -0.55 7.90 29.66
N ALA A 136 0.03 8.94 29.06
CA ALA A 136 -0.50 10.29 29.20
C ALA A 136 -1.93 10.36 28.65
N GLU A 137 -2.82 10.97 29.40
CA GLU A 137 -4.21 11.16 28.99
C GLU A 137 -4.28 12.02 27.72
N ARG A 138 -5.00 11.51 26.72
CA ARG A 138 -5.17 12.19 25.42
C ARG A 138 -6.38 11.66 24.68
N ASP A 139 -7.13 12.55 24.05
CA ASP A 139 -8.35 12.21 23.31
C ASP A 139 -8.07 12.03 21.82
N GLU A 140 -7.38 12.98 21.20
CA GLU A 140 -7.06 13.01 19.77
C GLU A 140 -5.59 13.32 19.56
N ASN A 141 -5.11 13.17 18.32
CA ASN A 141 -3.78 13.62 17.92
C ASN A 141 -3.89 14.63 16.77
N TYR A 142 -3.20 15.77 16.90
CA TYR A 142 -3.20 16.82 15.88
C TYR A 142 -2.75 16.32 14.50
N TYR A 143 -1.81 15.38 14.47
CA TYR A 143 -1.25 14.81 13.24
C TYR A 143 -2.00 13.61 12.70
N LEU A 144 -2.98 13.09 13.43
CA LEU A 144 -3.66 11.84 13.11
C LEU A 144 -5.18 11.96 13.27
N ARG A 145 -5.90 11.26 12.41
CA ARG A 145 -7.33 11.08 12.58
C ARG A 145 -7.74 9.66 12.21
N MET A 146 -8.53 9.05 13.09
CA MET A 146 -9.33 7.88 12.72
C MET A 146 -10.66 8.36 12.13
N GLY A 147 -10.99 7.84 10.95
CA GLY A 147 -12.27 8.07 10.30
C GLY A 147 -12.97 6.75 10.05
N THR A 148 -14.29 6.83 9.80
CA THR A 148 -15.09 5.72 9.29
C THR A 148 -15.52 6.05 7.87
N MET A 149 -15.52 5.07 6.97
CA MET A 149 -16.05 5.24 5.62
C MET A 149 -17.57 5.25 5.69
N GLU A 150 -18.21 6.35 5.28
CA GLU A 150 -19.67 6.53 5.33
C GLU A 150 -20.44 5.61 4.37
N ASN A 151 -19.81 5.13 3.29
CA ASN A 151 -20.42 4.34 2.23
C ASN A 151 -19.82 2.93 2.09
N GLY A 152 -19.50 2.30 3.19
CA GLY A 152 -18.95 0.94 3.21
C GLY A 152 -19.09 0.29 4.58
N PRO A 153 -18.77 -0.98 4.71
CA PRO A 153 -18.86 -1.67 5.99
C PRO A 153 -17.86 -1.06 6.96
N GLY A 154 -18.32 -0.20 7.85
CA GLY A 154 -17.65 0.28 9.06
C GLY A 154 -16.10 0.33 9.10
N TYR A 155 -15.46 0.56 7.95
CA TYR A 155 -14.00 0.59 7.89
C TYR A 155 -13.45 1.78 8.65
N HIS A 156 -12.68 1.47 9.67
CA HIS A 156 -11.81 2.48 10.26
C HIS A 156 -10.61 2.70 9.33
N TYR A 157 -10.27 3.94 9.10
CA TYR A 157 -9.05 4.29 8.37
C TYR A 157 -8.28 5.36 9.11
N LEU A 158 -6.96 5.22 9.12
CA LEU A 158 -6.05 6.23 9.63
C LEU A 158 -5.75 7.25 8.53
N SER A 159 -5.76 8.52 8.86
CA SER A 159 -5.26 9.59 8.00
C SER A 159 -4.25 10.46 8.75
N LEU A 160 -3.12 10.78 8.10
CA LEU A 160 -2.20 11.78 8.59
C LEU A 160 -2.71 13.18 8.20
N ARG A 161 -2.58 14.11 9.14
CA ARG A 161 -3.02 15.50 8.99
C ARG A 161 -1.95 16.45 9.46
N ASN A 162 -2.08 17.71 9.04
CA ASN A 162 -1.29 18.82 9.56
C ASN A 162 0.24 18.62 9.49
N GLU A 163 0.71 17.61 8.76
CA GLU A 163 2.12 17.48 8.45
C GLU A 163 2.51 18.67 7.58
N ARG A 164 3.61 19.35 7.94
CA ARG A 164 4.10 20.43 7.12
C ARG A 164 4.46 19.97 5.73
N PHE A 165 3.99 20.67 4.73
CA PHE A 165 4.37 20.47 3.35
C PHE A 165 5.62 21.28 3.02
N TYR A 166 6.63 20.62 2.49
CA TYR A 166 7.87 21.20 1.99
C TYR A 166 7.83 21.08 0.46
N PRO A 167 7.62 22.18 -0.30
CA PRO A 167 7.37 22.10 -1.74
C PRO A 167 8.64 21.62 -2.40
N THR A 168 9.56 21.71 -2.71
CA THR A 168 10.76 21.13 -3.34
C THR A 168 11.88 21.04 -2.32
N PRO A 169 12.42 19.88 -2.02
CA PRO A 169 13.51 19.80 -1.10
C PRO A 169 14.71 20.56 -1.68
N GLN A 170 15.10 21.65 -1.03
CA GLN A 170 16.51 21.97 -1.08
C GLN A 170 17.19 20.81 -0.35
N MET A 171 18.16 20.19 -1.02
CA MET A 171 18.89 19.07 -0.45
C MET A 171 19.67 19.57 0.77
N ASP A 172 19.04 19.48 1.95
CA ASP A 172 19.70 19.74 3.22
C ASP A 172 19.52 18.55 4.18
N SER A 173 20.47 18.37 5.05
CA SER A 173 20.53 17.20 5.94
C SER A 173 19.34 17.11 6.88
N GLY A 174 18.80 18.24 7.31
CA GLY A 174 17.65 18.24 8.21
C GLY A 174 16.37 17.78 7.51
N LEU A 175 16.14 18.19 6.27
CA LEU A 175 14.99 17.74 5.47
C LEU A 175 15.13 16.27 5.05
N ASN A 176 16.35 15.83 4.72
CA ASN A 176 16.65 14.45 4.42
C ASN A 176 16.34 13.55 5.64
N LEU A 177 16.82 13.95 6.83
CA LEU A 177 16.55 13.25 8.08
C LEU A 177 15.08 13.32 8.47
N LEU A 178 14.39 14.44 8.26
CA LEU A 178 12.95 14.55 8.51
C LEU A 178 12.17 13.57 7.62
N THR A 179 12.56 13.40 6.36
CA THR A 179 11.96 12.40 5.45
C THR A 179 12.06 10.99 6.06
N LEU A 180 13.25 10.59 6.47
CA LEU A 180 13.48 9.29 7.11
C LEU A 180 12.75 9.17 8.45
N PHE A 181 12.86 10.15 9.32
CA PHE A 181 12.33 10.11 10.69
C PHE A 181 10.80 10.11 10.72
N ARG A 182 10.17 10.90 9.84
CA ARG A 182 8.71 10.92 9.73
C ARG A 182 8.20 9.57 9.21
N LEU A 183 8.78 9.05 8.13
CA LEU A 183 8.42 7.72 7.62
C LEU A 183 8.63 6.65 8.69
N TRP A 184 9.82 6.60 9.30
CA TRP A 184 10.16 5.56 10.26
C TRP A 184 9.17 5.52 11.43
N ASN A 185 8.84 6.66 12.01
CA ASN A 185 7.93 6.72 13.15
C ASN A 185 6.46 6.42 12.79
N VAL A 186 6.00 6.82 11.60
CA VAL A 186 4.65 6.45 11.13
C VAL A 186 4.55 4.93 10.99
N ILE A 187 5.53 4.29 10.38
CA ILE A 187 5.53 2.83 10.20
C ILE A 187 5.67 2.12 11.54
N GLU A 188 6.54 2.60 12.44
CA GLU A 188 6.75 2.02 13.77
C GLU A 188 5.45 1.93 14.56
N TYR A 189 4.65 3.00 14.56
CA TYR A 189 3.47 3.11 15.41
C TYR A 189 2.15 2.75 14.71
N TYR A 190 2.08 2.81 13.38
CA TYR A 190 0.79 2.73 12.70
C TYR A 190 0.71 1.74 11.54
N ALA A 191 1.80 1.01 11.22
CA ALA A 191 1.76 -0.03 10.21
C ALA A 191 1.45 -1.40 10.85
N PRO A 192 0.27 -1.99 10.56
CA PRO A 192 -0.10 -3.29 11.13
C PRO A 192 0.78 -4.44 10.63
N ASN A 193 1.39 -4.26 9.45
CA ASN A 193 2.21 -5.25 8.77
C ASN A 193 3.72 -5.00 8.94
N ARG A 194 4.14 -4.23 9.97
CA ARG A 194 5.53 -3.85 10.20
C ARG A 194 6.50 -5.05 10.30
N SER A 195 6.02 -6.18 10.77
CA SER A 195 6.82 -7.42 10.85
C SER A 195 7.16 -8.03 9.48
N LEU A 196 6.50 -7.57 8.40
CA LEU A 196 6.71 -8.05 7.03
C LEU A 196 7.65 -7.14 6.22
N THR A 197 8.25 -6.11 6.85
CA THR A 197 9.26 -5.27 6.19
C THR A 197 10.45 -6.10 5.71
N LEU A 198 11.12 -5.63 4.67
CA LEU A 198 12.20 -6.37 4.01
C LEU A 198 13.35 -6.71 4.96
N HIS A 199 13.72 -5.76 5.81
CA HIS A 199 14.65 -5.92 6.93
C HIS A 199 13.95 -5.56 8.24
N PRO A 200 14.45 -5.99 9.41
CA PRO A 200 13.92 -5.57 10.70
C PRO A 200 13.83 -4.06 10.79
N TRP A 201 12.64 -3.53 11.10
CA TRP A 201 12.38 -2.08 11.01
C TRP A 201 13.28 -1.23 11.91
N ASN A 202 13.71 -1.78 13.04
CA ASN A 202 14.66 -1.12 13.93
C ASN A 202 16.07 -0.92 13.32
N GLU A 203 16.47 -1.69 12.30
CA GLU A 203 17.75 -1.58 11.61
C GLU A 203 17.73 -0.55 10.47
N VAL A 204 16.53 -0.13 10.03
CA VAL A 204 16.38 0.85 8.94
C VAL A 204 17.04 2.18 9.27
N LEU A 205 16.96 2.65 10.53
CA LEU A 205 17.59 3.90 10.93
C LEU A 205 19.12 3.85 10.79
N SER A 206 19.77 2.83 11.34
CA SER A 206 21.23 2.67 11.27
C SER A 206 21.73 2.55 9.83
N THR A 207 20.91 1.98 8.95
CA THR A 207 21.21 1.82 7.51
C THR A 207 21.06 3.14 6.76
N TYR A 208 19.93 3.84 6.95
CA TYR A 208 19.57 4.97 6.07
C TYR A 208 20.02 6.34 6.59
N ILE A 209 20.27 6.53 7.89
CA ILE A 209 20.84 7.77 8.42
C ILE A 209 22.16 8.13 7.72
N PRO A 210 23.18 7.23 7.65
CA PRO A 210 24.44 7.57 6.97
C PRO A 210 24.30 7.75 5.47
N LEU A 211 23.35 7.09 4.81
CA LEU A 211 23.14 7.18 3.38
C LEU A 211 22.41 8.47 2.97
N MET A 212 21.37 8.84 3.71
CA MET A 212 20.47 9.95 3.33
C MET A 212 20.87 11.28 4.00
N GLY A 213 21.33 11.24 5.25
CA GLY A 213 21.55 12.45 6.05
C GLY A 213 22.56 13.44 5.46
N GLY A 214 23.57 12.95 4.74
CA GLY A 214 24.60 13.78 4.10
C GLY A 214 24.50 13.83 2.56
N GLU A 215 23.43 13.29 1.96
CA GLU A 215 23.29 13.25 0.50
C GLU A 215 22.88 14.63 -0.05
N THR A 216 23.56 15.09 -1.08
CA THR A 216 23.34 16.38 -1.73
C THR A 216 22.97 16.28 -3.20
N ASP A 217 23.10 15.09 -3.80
CA ASP A 217 22.71 14.83 -5.18
C ASP A 217 21.24 14.38 -5.23
N PRO A 218 20.33 15.15 -5.88
CA PRO A 218 18.92 14.83 -5.91
C PRO A 218 18.61 13.50 -6.62
N VAL A 219 19.43 13.07 -7.58
CA VAL A 219 19.22 11.79 -8.29
C VAL A 219 19.58 10.63 -7.36
N ARG A 220 20.69 10.72 -6.64
CA ARG A 220 21.08 9.71 -5.64
C ARG A 220 20.09 9.68 -4.50
N PHE A 221 19.66 10.83 -4.00
CA PHE A 221 18.63 10.89 -2.95
C PHE A 221 17.33 10.21 -3.39
N SER A 222 16.86 10.46 -4.63
CA SER A 222 15.65 9.82 -5.15
C SER A 222 15.79 8.30 -5.20
N ARG A 223 16.94 7.77 -5.59
CA ARG A 223 17.20 6.32 -5.58
C ARG A 223 17.25 5.76 -4.15
N LEU A 224 17.85 6.48 -3.21
CA LEU A 224 17.85 6.09 -1.79
C LEU A 224 16.42 6.12 -1.22
N TYR A 225 15.64 7.12 -1.58
CA TYR A 225 14.22 7.21 -1.21
C TYR A 225 13.43 6.02 -1.76
N PHE A 226 13.60 5.63 -3.02
CA PHE A 226 12.91 4.46 -3.56
C PHE A 226 13.29 3.17 -2.83
N ARG A 227 14.58 2.98 -2.50
CA ARG A 227 15.03 1.85 -1.68
C ARG A 227 14.44 1.89 -0.27
N LEU A 228 14.37 3.06 0.35
CA LEU A 228 13.73 3.23 1.66
C LEU A 228 12.23 2.85 1.61
N ILE A 229 11.51 3.27 0.57
CA ILE A 229 10.10 2.88 0.41
C ILE A 229 9.97 1.38 0.14
N ARG A 230 10.92 0.79 -0.58
CA ARG A 230 10.94 -0.66 -0.81
C ARG A 230 11.12 -1.47 0.49
N GLU A 231 11.75 -0.90 1.55
CA GLU A 231 11.85 -1.55 2.86
C GLU A 231 10.46 -1.90 3.44
N LEU A 232 9.41 -1.15 3.10
CA LEU A 232 8.05 -1.42 3.57
C LEU A 232 7.52 -2.78 3.11
N ASN A 233 8.05 -3.32 2.02
CA ASN A 233 7.63 -4.60 1.45
C ASN A 233 6.11 -4.69 1.29
N ASP A 234 5.52 -3.62 0.76
CA ASP A 234 4.08 -3.41 0.67
C ASP A 234 3.70 -2.94 -0.74
N GLY A 235 2.81 -3.67 -1.40
CA GLY A 235 2.29 -3.34 -2.73
C GLY A 235 1.45 -2.05 -2.80
N HIS A 236 1.03 -1.51 -1.65
CA HIS A 236 0.40 -0.19 -1.53
C HIS A 236 1.40 0.94 -1.29
N ALA A 237 2.68 0.63 -1.04
CA ALA A 237 3.67 1.66 -0.84
C ALA A 237 4.03 2.34 -2.16
N TYR A 238 3.76 3.65 -2.23
CA TYR A 238 3.95 4.46 -3.42
C TYR A 238 5.32 5.14 -3.41
N ALA A 239 5.98 5.08 -4.55
CA ALA A 239 7.09 5.94 -4.93
C ALA A 239 6.96 6.24 -6.43
N PRO A 240 7.43 7.42 -6.94
CA PRO A 240 7.33 7.79 -8.34
C PRO A 240 8.38 7.05 -9.19
N ILE A 241 8.24 5.74 -9.29
CA ILE A 241 9.20 4.82 -9.94
C ILE A 241 9.31 5.07 -11.45
N GLU A 242 8.26 5.62 -12.08
CA GLU A 242 8.30 6.05 -13.47
C GLU A 242 9.46 7.00 -13.77
N MET A 243 9.94 7.76 -12.78
CA MET A 243 11.10 8.65 -12.93
C MET A 243 12.39 7.91 -13.33
N LEU A 244 12.50 6.62 -13.02
CA LEU A 244 13.65 5.79 -13.45
C LEU A 244 13.67 5.62 -14.96
N PHE A 245 12.50 5.50 -15.58
CA PHE A 245 12.34 5.18 -17.00
C PHE A 245 11.91 6.40 -17.85
N GLY A 246 11.13 7.32 -17.25
CA GLY A 246 10.59 8.52 -17.89
C GLY A 246 9.09 8.65 -17.66
N GLN A 247 8.58 9.85 -17.93
CA GLN A 247 7.16 10.19 -17.72
C GLN A 247 6.30 10.05 -18.99
N ARG A 248 6.72 9.21 -19.90
CA ARG A 248 5.97 8.80 -21.09
C ARG A 248 5.91 7.27 -21.13
N MET A 249 5.00 6.72 -21.91
CA MET A 249 4.85 5.28 -22.05
C MET A 249 4.41 4.92 -23.47
N LEU A 250 4.63 3.67 -23.86
CA LEU A 250 4.05 3.14 -25.08
C LEU A 250 2.50 3.14 -24.96
N PRO A 251 1.75 3.41 -26.04
CA PRO A 251 0.28 3.37 -26.03
C PRO A 251 -0.23 1.92 -26.06
N VAL A 252 0.21 1.12 -25.10
CA VAL A 252 -0.01 -0.34 -25.03
C VAL A 252 -0.62 -0.72 -23.70
N TRP A 253 -1.69 -1.50 -23.72
CA TRP A 253 -2.13 -2.27 -22.56
C TRP A 253 -1.31 -3.56 -22.49
N PRO A 254 -0.45 -3.71 -21.46
CA PRO A 254 0.51 -4.80 -21.42
C PRO A 254 -0.07 -6.08 -20.82
N LEU A 255 0.39 -7.22 -21.34
CA LEU A 255 0.29 -8.53 -20.72
C LEU A 255 1.67 -9.00 -20.26
N GLN A 256 1.71 -9.87 -19.26
CA GLN A 256 2.95 -10.48 -18.80
C GLN A 256 2.81 -12.00 -18.71
N ALA A 257 3.79 -12.70 -19.26
CA ALA A 257 3.94 -14.13 -19.10
C ALA A 257 5.44 -14.48 -19.07
N GLU A 258 5.84 -15.41 -18.22
CA GLU A 258 7.21 -15.97 -18.15
C GLU A 258 8.31 -14.91 -18.07
N GLY A 259 8.07 -13.80 -17.31
CA GLY A 259 9.05 -12.71 -17.17
C GLY A 259 9.20 -11.82 -18.42
N ARG A 260 8.28 -11.89 -19.38
CA ARG A 260 8.27 -11.17 -20.65
C ARG A 260 7.05 -10.24 -20.73
N LEU A 261 7.17 -9.12 -21.42
CA LEU A 261 6.06 -8.18 -21.65
C LEU A 261 5.54 -8.29 -23.07
N PHE A 262 4.23 -8.36 -23.20
CA PHE A 262 3.51 -8.50 -24.47
C PHE A 262 2.50 -7.40 -24.65
N VAL A 263 2.18 -7.12 -25.91
CA VAL A 263 1.08 -6.24 -26.29
C VAL A 263 -0.23 -7.01 -26.13
N GLY A 264 -1.08 -6.58 -25.20
CA GLY A 264 -2.46 -7.08 -25.09
C GLY A 264 -3.43 -6.28 -25.94
N TYR A 265 -3.23 -4.95 -25.99
CA TYR A 265 -3.91 -4.02 -26.87
C TYR A 265 -2.97 -2.86 -27.20
N SER A 266 -3.07 -2.31 -28.39
CA SER A 266 -2.29 -1.15 -28.81
C SER A 266 -3.15 -0.05 -29.40
N GLY A 267 -2.81 1.20 -29.03
CA GLY A 267 -3.32 2.40 -29.71
C GLY A 267 -2.47 2.79 -30.93
N ASP A 268 -1.36 2.09 -31.20
CA ASP A 268 -0.49 2.28 -32.36
C ASP A 268 -0.60 1.12 -33.34
N SER A 269 -0.67 1.42 -34.64
CA SER A 269 -0.89 0.41 -35.69
C SER A 269 0.33 -0.46 -35.99
N LEU A 270 1.53 -0.10 -35.48
CA LEU A 270 2.74 -0.88 -35.66
C LEU A 270 2.84 -2.07 -34.71
N LEU A 271 2.11 -2.00 -33.57
CA LEU A 271 2.10 -3.02 -32.53
C LEU A 271 0.76 -3.75 -32.54
N GLU A 272 0.79 -5.06 -32.48
CA GLU A 272 -0.40 -5.93 -32.48
C GLU A 272 -0.43 -6.80 -31.22
N ARG A 273 -1.63 -7.28 -30.88
CA ARG A 273 -1.81 -8.24 -29.78
C ARG A 273 -0.90 -9.45 -29.98
N GLY A 274 -0.19 -9.85 -28.93
CA GLY A 274 0.74 -10.98 -28.94
C GLY A 274 2.19 -10.60 -29.29
N ASP A 275 2.45 -9.38 -29.76
CA ASP A 275 3.83 -8.91 -29.93
C ASP A 275 4.56 -8.90 -28.59
N GLU A 276 5.76 -9.43 -28.53
CA GLU A 276 6.65 -9.28 -27.38
C GLU A 276 7.47 -8.00 -27.53
N VAL A 277 7.45 -7.16 -26.48
CA VAL A 277 8.37 -6.02 -26.36
C VAL A 277 9.67 -6.53 -25.74
N VAL A 278 10.75 -6.54 -26.53
CA VAL A 278 12.06 -7.08 -26.12
C VAL A 278 12.95 -6.00 -25.52
N ALA A 279 12.96 -4.81 -26.12
CA ALA A 279 13.73 -3.66 -25.63
C ALA A 279 13.04 -2.35 -25.99
N ILE A 280 13.31 -1.29 -25.23
CA ILE A 280 12.86 0.08 -25.47
C ILE A 280 14.06 1.01 -25.34
N ASP A 281 14.31 1.84 -26.39
CA ASP A 281 15.40 2.81 -26.43
C ASP A 281 16.78 2.22 -26.16
N GLY A 282 16.99 0.98 -26.58
CA GLY A 282 18.23 0.22 -26.38
C GLY A 282 18.33 -0.49 -25.02
N GLU A 283 17.36 -0.32 -24.11
CA GLU A 283 17.32 -1.01 -22.82
C GLU A 283 16.46 -2.28 -22.91
N PRO A 284 17.04 -3.48 -22.69
CA PRO A 284 16.28 -4.73 -22.64
C PRO A 284 15.21 -4.72 -21.55
N ILE A 285 14.04 -5.31 -21.82
CA ILE A 285 12.97 -5.44 -20.82
C ILE A 285 13.46 -6.19 -19.58
N SER A 286 14.29 -7.22 -19.74
CA SER A 286 14.87 -7.96 -18.61
C SER A 286 15.65 -7.06 -17.63
N GLU A 287 16.44 -6.12 -18.14
CA GLU A 287 17.19 -5.16 -17.30
C GLU A 287 16.24 -4.18 -16.60
N ARG A 288 15.19 -3.74 -17.29
CA ARG A 288 14.15 -2.89 -16.68
C ARG A 288 13.41 -3.61 -15.55
N LEU A 289 13.14 -4.91 -15.70
CA LEU A 289 12.51 -5.71 -14.65
C LEU A 289 13.44 -5.86 -13.43
N GLU A 290 14.74 -5.97 -13.63
CA GLU A 290 15.72 -5.99 -12.52
C GLU A 290 15.79 -4.62 -11.81
N LEU A 291 15.72 -3.50 -12.53
CA LEU A 291 15.59 -2.18 -11.90
C LEU A 291 14.31 -2.05 -11.07
N LEU A 292 13.19 -2.57 -11.57
CA LEU A 292 11.95 -2.61 -10.78
C LEU A 292 12.11 -3.49 -9.54
N ARG A 293 12.82 -4.61 -9.64
CA ARG A 293 13.14 -5.48 -8.51
C ARG A 293 13.96 -4.75 -7.44
N GLU A 294 14.85 -3.86 -7.84
CA GLU A 294 15.71 -3.10 -6.94
C GLU A 294 14.97 -1.95 -6.25
N TYR A 295 14.05 -1.26 -6.95
CA TYR A 295 13.50 0.02 -6.49
C TYR A 295 12.00 0.02 -6.19
N ALA A 296 11.21 -0.84 -6.82
CA ALA A 296 9.77 -0.85 -6.59
C ALA A 296 9.41 -1.56 -5.29
N SER A 297 8.59 -0.93 -4.47
CA SER A 297 7.99 -1.60 -3.33
C SER A 297 7.00 -2.67 -3.82
N ARG A 298 6.92 -3.78 -3.10
CA ARG A 298 6.08 -4.92 -3.45
C ARG A 298 5.80 -5.79 -2.25
N SER A 299 4.63 -6.39 -2.18
CA SER A 299 4.32 -7.37 -1.14
C SER A 299 4.84 -8.77 -1.50
N ASN A 300 4.87 -9.11 -2.79
CA ASN A 300 5.28 -10.41 -3.32
C ASN A 300 5.71 -10.31 -4.79
N GLU A 301 6.01 -11.43 -5.43
CA GLU A 301 6.39 -11.45 -6.85
C GLU A 301 5.23 -11.09 -7.79
N ALA A 302 3.98 -11.30 -7.40
CA ALA A 302 2.84 -10.87 -8.21
C ALA A 302 2.73 -9.33 -8.24
N SER A 303 2.94 -8.65 -7.11
CA SER A 303 2.97 -7.18 -7.09
C SER A 303 4.16 -6.60 -7.88
N LEU A 304 5.28 -7.32 -7.98
CA LEU A 304 6.37 -6.94 -8.90
C LEU A 304 5.95 -7.08 -10.37
N ARG A 305 5.25 -8.18 -10.73
CA ARG A 305 4.67 -8.33 -12.08
C ARG A 305 3.69 -7.20 -12.40
N ARG A 306 2.87 -6.82 -11.42
CA ARG A 306 1.98 -5.66 -11.55
C ARG A 306 2.77 -4.38 -11.79
N ALA A 307 3.85 -4.11 -11.03
CA ALA A 307 4.73 -2.96 -11.25
C ALA A 307 5.35 -2.96 -12.67
N ALA A 308 5.73 -4.12 -13.20
CA ALA A 308 6.24 -4.25 -14.56
C ALA A 308 5.21 -3.81 -15.62
N ARG A 309 3.93 -4.08 -15.41
CA ARG A 309 2.86 -3.60 -16.31
C ARG A 309 2.70 -2.07 -16.27
N TYR A 310 2.96 -1.44 -15.11
CA TYR A 310 2.88 0.03 -14.97
C TYR A 310 4.09 0.74 -15.54
N TYR A 311 5.29 0.22 -15.29
CA TYR A 311 6.53 0.96 -15.49
C TYR A 311 7.42 0.39 -16.58
N GLY A 312 7.28 -0.90 -16.91
CA GLY A 312 8.16 -1.59 -17.85
C GLY A 312 8.16 -1.02 -19.27
N LEU A 313 7.06 -0.36 -19.66
CA LEU A 313 6.89 0.27 -20.97
C LEU A 313 7.05 1.80 -20.97
N CYS A 314 7.57 2.38 -19.87
CA CYS A 314 7.85 3.82 -19.77
C CYS A 314 9.11 4.22 -20.54
N THR A 315 9.19 5.49 -20.95
CA THR A 315 10.31 6.06 -21.69
C THR A 315 10.42 7.58 -21.44
N ARG A 316 11.57 8.16 -21.77
CA ARG A 316 11.80 9.61 -21.76
C ARG A 316 11.52 10.28 -23.10
N ARG A 317 11.29 9.50 -24.16
CA ARG A 317 11.23 9.99 -25.55
C ARG A 317 9.79 10.15 -26.05
N ASP A 318 9.52 11.18 -26.86
CA ASP A 318 8.24 11.36 -27.56
C ASP A 318 8.00 10.30 -28.64
N THR A 319 9.06 9.72 -29.15
CA THR A 319 9.06 8.56 -30.05
C THR A 319 10.10 7.57 -29.55
N ALA A 320 9.65 6.42 -29.10
CA ALA A 320 10.51 5.35 -28.61
C ALA A 320 10.98 4.44 -29.73
N GLU A 321 12.21 3.97 -29.62
CA GLU A 321 12.72 2.86 -30.41
C GLU A 321 12.37 1.55 -29.70
N VAL A 322 11.54 0.73 -30.34
CA VAL A 322 11.02 -0.51 -29.74
C VAL A 322 11.53 -1.71 -30.53
N VAL A 323 12.25 -2.58 -29.86
CA VAL A 323 12.56 -3.91 -30.41
C VAL A 323 11.38 -4.83 -30.11
N ARG A 324 10.68 -5.25 -31.14
CA ARG A 324 9.54 -6.15 -31.08
C ARG A 324 9.92 -7.54 -31.58
N ARG A 325 9.36 -8.59 -30.95
CA ARG A 325 9.38 -9.95 -31.49
C ARG A 325 7.98 -10.39 -31.89
N ARG A 326 7.83 -10.80 -33.16
CA ARG A 326 6.60 -11.34 -33.75
C ARG A 326 6.93 -12.59 -34.57
N ALA A 327 6.21 -13.69 -34.36
CA ALA A 327 6.40 -14.96 -35.06
C ALA A 327 7.88 -15.42 -35.11
N GLY A 328 8.62 -15.23 -34.00
CA GLY A 328 10.02 -15.64 -33.87
C GLY A 328 11.05 -14.66 -34.44
N SER A 329 10.65 -13.65 -35.23
CA SER A 329 11.54 -12.64 -35.81
C SER A 329 11.52 -11.35 -34.97
N CYS A 330 12.68 -10.70 -34.84
CA CYS A 330 12.80 -9.39 -34.22
C CYS A 330 12.95 -8.30 -35.27
N ASP A 331 12.24 -7.19 -35.06
CA ASP A 331 12.40 -5.95 -35.82
C ASP A 331 12.41 -4.75 -34.87
N THR A 332 12.88 -3.61 -35.37
CA THR A 332 12.94 -2.36 -34.61
C THR A 332 11.95 -1.36 -35.21
N LEU A 333 11.11 -0.81 -34.36
CA LEU A 333 10.05 0.13 -34.71
C LEU A 333 10.26 1.47 -34.03
N ARG A 334 9.73 2.52 -34.61
CA ARG A 334 9.61 3.84 -33.98
C ARG A 334 8.14 4.09 -33.63
N VAL A 335 7.83 4.05 -32.35
CA VAL A 335 6.46 4.14 -31.82
C VAL A 335 6.27 5.48 -31.12
N ALA A 336 5.24 6.23 -31.50
CA ALA A 336 4.86 7.44 -30.80
C ALA A 336 4.38 7.12 -29.38
N THR A 337 4.86 7.87 -28.40
CA THR A 337 4.54 7.63 -26.99
C THR A 337 3.47 8.60 -26.48
N VAL A 338 2.84 8.24 -25.37
CA VAL A 338 1.83 9.05 -24.69
C VAL A 338 2.32 9.42 -23.28
N PRO A 339 1.77 10.46 -22.62
CA PRO A 339 2.10 10.75 -21.24
C PRO A 339 1.86 9.53 -20.34
N TYR A 340 2.71 9.34 -19.31
CA TYR A 340 2.50 8.32 -18.31
C TYR A 340 1.09 8.44 -17.68
N GLY A 341 0.42 7.31 -17.49
CA GLY A 341 -0.95 7.27 -16.97
C GLY A 341 -2.05 7.43 -18.03
N SER A 342 -1.71 7.71 -19.31
CA SER A 342 -2.70 7.77 -20.40
C SER A 342 -3.30 6.41 -20.74
N VAL A 343 -2.59 5.32 -20.47
CA VAL A 343 -3.07 3.94 -20.58
C VAL A 343 -3.04 3.31 -19.20
N SER A 344 -4.18 2.86 -18.73
CA SER A 344 -4.25 2.12 -17.46
C SER A 344 -3.93 0.64 -17.70
N PRO A 345 -2.90 0.08 -17.06
CA PRO A 345 -2.56 -1.33 -17.26
C PRO A 345 -3.50 -2.30 -16.54
N ILE A 346 -4.45 -1.79 -15.75
CA ILE A 346 -5.42 -2.59 -14.97
C ILE A 346 -6.63 -3.00 -15.81
N TYR A 347 -7.11 -2.09 -16.66
CA TYR A 347 -8.36 -2.30 -17.40
C TYR A 347 -8.07 -2.85 -18.78
N ASP A 348 -8.62 -4.05 -19.07
CA ASP A 348 -8.57 -4.61 -20.40
C ASP A 348 -9.52 -3.84 -21.33
N PRO A 349 -9.01 -3.12 -22.36
CA PRO A 349 -9.85 -2.37 -23.27
C PRO A 349 -10.90 -3.22 -24.00
N ALA A 350 -10.60 -4.49 -24.25
CA ALA A 350 -11.53 -5.42 -24.88
C ALA A 350 -12.71 -5.76 -23.95
N GLN A 351 -12.46 -5.84 -22.63
CA GLN A 351 -13.51 -6.08 -21.63
C GLN A 351 -14.33 -4.80 -21.37
N LEU A 352 -13.68 -3.64 -21.35
CA LEU A 352 -14.39 -2.36 -21.19
C LEU A 352 -15.42 -2.10 -22.30
N ALA A 353 -15.19 -2.64 -23.50
CA ALA A 353 -16.08 -2.53 -24.65
C ALA A 353 -17.28 -3.50 -24.62
N GLN A 354 -17.34 -4.40 -23.62
CA GLN A 354 -18.39 -5.41 -23.51
C GLN A 354 -19.35 -5.11 -22.35
N PRO A 355 -20.58 -5.64 -22.37
CA PRO A 355 -21.45 -5.60 -21.21
C PRO A 355 -20.78 -6.25 -19.97
N PRO A 356 -20.91 -5.63 -18.79
CA PRO A 356 -20.27 -6.14 -17.58
C PRO A 356 -20.81 -7.51 -17.11
N PHE A 357 -22.06 -7.82 -17.46
CA PHE A 357 -22.63 -9.15 -17.35
C PHE A 357 -23.04 -9.66 -18.73
N ARG A 358 -22.71 -10.90 -19.03
CA ARG A 358 -23.10 -11.56 -20.29
C ARG A 358 -23.10 -13.08 -20.14
N LEU A 359 -23.80 -13.75 -21.04
CA LEU A 359 -23.75 -15.20 -21.18
C LEU A 359 -22.64 -15.60 -22.16
N LEU A 360 -21.80 -16.50 -21.76
CA LEU A 360 -20.84 -17.20 -22.60
C LEU A 360 -21.46 -18.50 -23.13
N ALA A 361 -20.70 -19.25 -23.94
CA ALA A 361 -21.10 -20.57 -24.39
C ALA A 361 -21.49 -21.51 -23.22
N ASP A 362 -22.32 -22.50 -23.49
CA ASP A 362 -22.77 -23.52 -22.54
C ASP A 362 -23.55 -22.96 -21.33
N SER A 363 -24.24 -21.83 -21.50
CA SER A 363 -25.01 -21.16 -20.43
C SER A 363 -24.18 -20.80 -19.20
N VAL A 364 -22.97 -20.31 -19.40
CA VAL A 364 -22.10 -19.81 -18.33
C VAL A 364 -22.29 -18.29 -18.21
N GLY A 365 -22.69 -17.81 -17.02
CA GLY A 365 -22.69 -16.39 -16.71
C GLY A 365 -21.26 -15.86 -16.57
N TYR A 366 -20.99 -14.65 -17.03
CA TYR A 366 -19.70 -13.99 -16.89
C TYR A 366 -19.90 -12.55 -16.42
N ILE A 367 -19.22 -12.19 -15.33
CA ILE A 367 -19.15 -10.83 -14.81
C ILE A 367 -17.71 -10.31 -14.93
N TYR A 368 -17.55 -9.14 -15.57
CA TYR A 368 -16.30 -8.37 -15.50
C TYR A 368 -16.40 -7.35 -14.37
N ALA A 369 -15.67 -7.57 -13.29
CA ALA A 369 -15.76 -6.75 -12.07
C ALA A 369 -15.36 -5.29 -12.29
N GLY A 370 -14.58 -4.99 -13.33
CA GLY A 370 -14.11 -3.63 -13.64
C GLY A 370 -15.25 -2.64 -13.90
N THR A 371 -16.33 -3.08 -14.54
CA THR A 371 -17.48 -2.24 -14.90
C THR A 371 -18.80 -2.68 -14.27
N PHE A 372 -18.79 -3.78 -13.50
CA PHE A 372 -19.97 -4.27 -12.82
C PHE A 372 -20.41 -3.31 -11.70
N SER A 373 -21.70 -3.01 -11.64
CA SER A 373 -22.31 -2.12 -10.67
C SER A 373 -23.64 -2.68 -10.18
N ARG A 374 -24.25 -2.05 -9.16
CA ARG A 374 -25.54 -2.46 -8.60
C ARG A 374 -26.69 -2.47 -9.60
N GLU A 375 -26.65 -1.63 -10.62
CA GLU A 375 -27.68 -1.59 -11.66
C GLU A 375 -27.84 -2.91 -12.43
N HIS A 376 -26.77 -3.74 -12.46
CA HIS A 376 -26.76 -5.03 -13.15
C HIS A 376 -27.32 -6.19 -12.30
N LEU A 377 -27.52 -5.98 -10.99
CA LEU A 377 -27.93 -7.04 -10.07
C LEU A 377 -29.29 -7.66 -10.43
N ALA A 378 -30.25 -6.85 -10.91
CA ALA A 378 -31.57 -7.34 -11.29
C ALA A 378 -31.49 -8.29 -12.51
N GLU A 379 -30.70 -7.95 -13.50
CA GLU A 379 -30.46 -8.79 -14.68
C GLU A 379 -29.77 -10.10 -14.30
N VAL A 380 -28.71 -10.02 -13.47
CA VAL A 380 -28.00 -11.20 -12.95
C VAL A 380 -28.95 -12.11 -12.17
N GLY A 381 -29.73 -11.57 -11.24
CA GLY A 381 -30.68 -12.35 -10.42
C GLY A 381 -31.74 -13.08 -11.26
N GLN A 382 -32.21 -12.49 -12.37
CA GLN A 382 -33.16 -13.11 -13.29
C GLN A 382 -32.50 -14.21 -14.18
N THR A 383 -31.24 -14.00 -14.53
CA THR A 383 -30.52 -14.87 -15.49
C THR A 383 -29.82 -16.03 -14.81
N LEU A 384 -29.26 -15.82 -13.62
CA LEU A 384 -28.41 -16.76 -12.90
C LEU A 384 -29.06 -18.15 -12.68
N PRO A 385 -30.38 -18.26 -12.35
CA PRO A 385 -31.02 -19.58 -12.20
C PRO A 385 -31.02 -20.45 -13.45
N ARG A 386 -30.77 -19.88 -14.61
CA ARG A 386 -30.72 -20.57 -15.92
C ARG A 386 -29.30 -20.87 -16.36
N THR A 387 -28.30 -20.49 -15.57
CA THR A 387 -26.89 -20.77 -15.87
C THR A 387 -26.42 -22.01 -15.10
N ARG A 388 -25.43 -22.69 -15.66
CA ARG A 388 -24.77 -23.81 -14.98
C ARG A 388 -23.64 -23.38 -14.07
N ALA A 389 -22.98 -22.26 -14.40
CA ALA A 389 -21.90 -21.67 -13.62
C ALA A 389 -21.88 -20.16 -13.81
N LEU A 390 -21.23 -19.46 -12.87
CA LEU A 390 -20.93 -18.03 -12.92
C LEU A 390 -19.41 -17.84 -12.85
N ILE A 391 -18.83 -17.18 -13.83
CA ILE A 391 -17.44 -16.71 -13.78
C ILE A 391 -17.45 -15.24 -13.39
N ILE A 392 -16.61 -14.87 -12.39
CA ILE A 392 -16.39 -13.48 -11.97
C ILE A 392 -14.93 -13.14 -12.20
N ASP A 393 -14.66 -12.23 -13.13
CA ASP A 393 -13.31 -11.81 -13.50
C ASP A 393 -12.87 -10.63 -12.63
N LEU A 394 -11.98 -10.92 -11.67
CA LEU A 394 -11.37 -9.98 -10.74
C LEU A 394 -9.94 -9.57 -11.18
N ARG A 395 -9.52 -9.91 -12.38
CA ARG A 395 -8.22 -9.50 -12.96
C ARG A 395 -8.24 -8.04 -13.40
N THR A 396 -8.82 -7.18 -12.56
CA THR A 396 -9.08 -5.75 -12.80
C THR A 396 -9.27 -5.04 -11.46
N TYR A 397 -9.59 -3.75 -11.52
CA TYR A 397 -10.04 -2.98 -10.36
C TYR A 397 -11.45 -2.40 -10.65
N PRO A 398 -12.41 -2.41 -9.71
CA PRO A 398 -13.75 -1.89 -9.97
C PRO A 398 -13.71 -0.36 -10.18
N LEU A 399 -14.31 0.11 -11.27
CA LEU A 399 -14.53 1.54 -11.52
C LEU A 399 -15.58 2.10 -10.56
N ASN A 400 -16.58 1.28 -10.19
CA ASN A 400 -17.63 1.62 -9.24
C ASN A 400 -17.39 0.85 -7.93
N VAL A 401 -17.12 1.58 -6.86
CA VAL A 401 -16.92 1.00 -5.51
C VAL A 401 -18.26 1.07 -4.75
N ASP A 402 -19.31 0.47 -5.33
CA ASP A 402 -20.69 0.53 -4.83
C ASP A 402 -21.13 -0.73 -4.08
N GLY A 403 -20.21 -1.65 -3.81
CA GLY A 403 -20.48 -2.92 -3.12
C GLY A 403 -21.31 -3.92 -3.92
N ALA A 404 -21.38 -3.80 -5.26
CA ALA A 404 -22.20 -4.66 -6.12
C ALA A 404 -21.94 -6.15 -5.96
N LEU A 405 -20.68 -6.59 -5.87
CA LEU A 405 -20.34 -8.01 -5.70
C LEU A 405 -20.70 -8.52 -4.28
N ILE A 406 -20.62 -7.68 -3.27
CA ILE A 406 -21.09 -8.01 -1.91
C ILE A 406 -22.62 -8.15 -1.90
N ALA A 407 -23.33 -7.22 -2.55
CA ALA A 407 -24.77 -7.33 -2.72
C ALA A 407 -25.20 -8.58 -3.49
N LEU A 408 -24.44 -8.98 -4.52
CA LEU A 408 -24.65 -10.23 -5.27
C LEU A 408 -24.57 -11.45 -4.36
N ILE A 409 -23.62 -11.48 -3.40
CA ILE A 409 -23.52 -12.59 -2.43
C ILE A 409 -24.82 -12.73 -1.66
N GLY A 410 -25.32 -11.66 -1.07
CA GLY A 410 -26.57 -11.69 -0.28
C GLY A 410 -27.79 -11.99 -1.13
N GLN A 411 -27.91 -11.40 -2.31
CA GLN A 411 -29.08 -11.56 -3.15
C GLN A 411 -29.15 -12.91 -3.86
N SER A 412 -28.02 -13.60 -4.07
CA SER A 412 -28.00 -14.77 -4.95
C SER A 412 -27.12 -15.93 -4.49
N LEU A 413 -26.13 -15.74 -3.67
CA LEU A 413 -25.13 -16.78 -3.44
C LEU A 413 -25.14 -17.37 -2.02
N ARG A 414 -25.63 -16.64 -1.01
CA ARG A 414 -25.55 -17.08 0.38
C ARG A 414 -26.73 -16.57 1.22
N THR A 415 -27.20 -17.40 2.13
CA THR A 415 -28.33 -17.08 3.05
C THR A 415 -27.88 -16.73 4.47
N GLU A 416 -26.72 -17.22 4.88
CA GLU A 416 -26.22 -17.09 6.25
C GLU A 416 -25.05 -16.12 6.33
N SER A 417 -24.98 -15.39 7.45
CA SER A 417 -23.83 -14.55 7.77
C SER A 417 -22.65 -15.41 8.24
N VAL A 418 -21.45 -14.97 7.87
CA VAL A 418 -20.20 -15.60 8.28
C VAL A 418 -19.13 -14.54 8.46
N VAL A 419 -18.12 -14.86 9.24
CA VAL A 419 -16.89 -14.05 9.27
C VAL A 419 -16.20 -14.18 7.91
N VAL A 420 -16.01 -13.07 7.21
CA VAL A 420 -15.28 -13.04 5.93
C VAL A 420 -13.80 -12.75 6.12
N ARG A 421 -13.46 -11.97 7.14
CA ARG A 421 -12.07 -11.63 7.49
C ARG A 421 -11.94 -11.14 8.91
N GLN A 422 -10.70 -11.05 9.38
CA GLN A 422 -10.30 -10.30 10.57
C GLN A 422 -9.50 -9.07 10.12
N ALA A 423 -9.74 -7.93 10.76
CA ALA A 423 -9.03 -6.69 10.51
C ALA A 423 -8.23 -6.27 11.75
N LEU A 424 -7.01 -5.77 11.53
CA LEU A 424 -6.18 -5.14 12.57
C LEU A 424 -6.25 -3.62 12.40
N TYR A 425 -6.84 -2.96 13.36
CA TYR A 425 -6.97 -1.50 13.41
C TYR A 425 -6.08 -0.89 14.48
N GLN A 426 -5.55 0.30 14.18
CA GLN A 426 -4.75 1.09 15.12
C GLN A 426 -5.59 1.57 16.29
N THR A 427 -4.96 1.74 17.45
CA THR A 427 -5.49 2.55 18.54
C THR A 427 -4.71 3.87 18.64
N LEU A 428 -5.41 5.01 18.77
CA LEU A 428 -4.76 6.30 19.03
C LEU A 428 -4.39 6.46 20.51
N ALA A 429 -5.05 5.72 21.39
CA ALA A 429 -4.78 5.76 22.83
C ALA A 429 -3.37 5.25 23.15
N LEU A 430 -2.92 4.17 22.51
CA LEU A 430 -1.58 3.62 22.67
C LEU A 430 -0.95 3.36 21.28
N PRO A 431 -0.23 4.32 20.70
CA PRO A 431 0.45 4.13 19.43
C PRO A 431 1.34 2.88 19.41
N GLY A 432 1.26 2.10 18.32
CA GLY A 432 1.93 0.81 18.21
C GLY A 432 1.13 -0.38 18.71
N LEU A 433 -0.06 -0.14 19.26
CA LEU A 433 -1.00 -1.17 19.65
C LEU A 433 -2.16 -1.21 18.65
N PHE A 434 -2.56 -2.42 18.28
CA PHE A 434 -3.68 -2.68 17.37
C PHE A 434 -4.72 -3.54 18.06
N TYR A 435 -5.97 -3.44 17.61
CA TYR A 435 -7.01 -4.35 18.02
C TYR A 435 -7.53 -5.14 16.83
N ARG A 436 -7.86 -6.40 17.08
CA ARG A 436 -8.43 -7.31 16.09
C ARG A 436 -9.94 -7.22 16.14
N GLN A 437 -10.55 -7.15 14.96
CA GLN A 437 -12.00 -7.14 14.79
C GLN A 437 -12.41 -8.09 13.68
N GLU A 438 -13.34 -9.00 13.97
CA GLU A 438 -14.00 -9.80 12.96
C GLU A 438 -14.93 -8.95 12.12
N GLN A 439 -15.03 -9.25 10.84
CA GLN A 439 -15.99 -8.64 9.92
C GLN A 439 -16.92 -9.70 9.37
N TRP A 440 -18.20 -9.50 9.65
CA TRP A 440 -19.28 -10.40 9.31
C TRP A 440 -19.99 -9.95 8.03
N LEU A 441 -20.33 -10.90 7.16
CA LEU A 441 -20.82 -10.63 5.82
C LEU A 441 -22.04 -9.71 5.78
N PHE A 442 -23.04 -9.95 6.64
CA PHE A 442 -24.30 -9.19 6.58
C PHE A 442 -24.38 -8.11 7.66
N GLU A 443 -23.81 -8.31 8.82
CA GLU A 443 -23.85 -7.37 9.93
C GLU A 443 -23.02 -6.12 9.63
N ASP A 444 -21.81 -6.28 9.11
CA ASP A 444 -20.89 -5.18 8.82
C ASP A 444 -21.11 -4.56 7.44
N PHE A 445 -21.71 -5.32 6.50
CA PHE A 445 -22.02 -4.83 5.15
C PHE A 445 -23.45 -4.32 5.01
N GLY A 446 -24.29 -4.42 6.05
CA GLY A 446 -25.57 -3.76 6.29
C GLY A 446 -26.51 -3.73 5.08
N GLU A 447 -26.84 -2.55 4.62
CA GLU A 447 -27.79 -2.29 3.52
C GLU A 447 -27.47 -2.97 2.19
N PHE A 448 -26.24 -3.50 2.04
CA PHE A 448 -25.79 -4.13 0.79
C PHE A 448 -26.26 -5.56 0.60
N ALA A 449 -26.77 -6.22 1.65
CA ALA A 449 -27.03 -7.65 1.61
C ALA A 449 -28.49 -8.00 1.91
N ALA A 450 -29.39 -7.74 0.96
CA ALA A 450 -30.67 -8.44 0.95
C ALA A 450 -30.42 -9.93 0.84
N ARG A 451 -30.89 -10.73 1.83
CA ARG A 451 -30.66 -12.18 1.86
C ARG A 451 -31.58 -12.89 0.88
N CYS A 452 -31.04 -13.74 0.04
CA CYS A 452 -31.83 -14.64 -0.79
C CYS A 452 -32.46 -15.76 0.07
N THR A 453 -33.57 -16.29 -0.38
CA THR A 453 -34.22 -17.46 0.25
C THR A 453 -33.63 -18.77 -0.25
N GLU A 454 -33.19 -18.79 -1.51
CA GLU A 454 -32.56 -19.95 -2.15
C GLU A 454 -31.26 -19.50 -2.85
N PRO A 455 -30.10 -19.96 -2.38
CA PRO A 455 -28.83 -19.61 -3.00
C PRO A 455 -28.67 -20.34 -4.35
N TYR A 456 -27.96 -19.69 -5.25
CA TYR A 456 -27.55 -20.27 -6.54
C TYR A 456 -26.79 -21.59 -6.33
N LYS A 457 -27.17 -22.60 -7.10
CA LYS A 457 -26.63 -23.97 -6.98
C LYS A 457 -25.44 -24.23 -7.90
N GLY A 458 -25.28 -23.39 -8.94
CA GLY A 458 -24.17 -23.52 -9.88
C GLY A 458 -22.83 -23.11 -9.26
N ARG A 459 -21.77 -23.56 -9.89
CA ARG A 459 -20.41 -23.21 -9.46
C ARG A 459 -20.12 -21.75 -9.71
N VAL A 460 -19.45 -21.08 -8.78
CA VAL A 460 -18.91 -19.73 -8.93
C VAL A 460 -17.39 -19.85 -9.12
N ILE A 461 -16.84 -19.27 -10.18
CA ILE A 461 -15.41 -19.33 -10.50
C ILE A 461 -14.85 -17.93 -10.54
N LEU A 462 -13.89 -17.63 -9.67
CA LEU A 462 -13.18 -16.36 -9.63
C LEU A 462 -11.91 -16.44 -10.48
N LEU A 463 -11.72 -15.47 -11.37
CA LEU A 463 -10.46 -15.30 -12.09
C LEU A 463 -9.64 -14.21 -11.41
N VAL A 464 -8.41 -14.51 -11.02
CA VAL A 464 -7.50 -13.59 -10.34
C VAL A 464 -6.11 -13.60 -10.95
N ASN A 465 -5.37 -12.51 -10.78
CA ASN A 465 -3.97 -12.41 -11.19
C ASN A 465 -3.24 -11.28 -10.43
N GLU A 466 -2.04 -10.89 -10.89
CA GLU A 466 -1.24 -9.81 -10.32
C GLU A 466 -1.94 -8.43 -10.31
N THR A 467 -2.98 -8.20 -11.12
CA THR A 467 -3.74 -6.94 -11.06
C THR A 467 -4.84 -6.95 -9.99
N THR A 468 -5.20 -8.13 -9.49
CA THR A 468 -6.08 -8.30 -8.33
C THR A 468 -5.33 -7.82 -7.09
N GLN A 469 -5.61 -6.61 -6.63
CA GLN A 469 -4.99 -5.97 -5.46
C GLN A 469 -6.03 -5.15 -4.70
N SER A 470 -5.93 -5.11 -3.36
CA SER A 470 -6.76 -4.25 -2.51
C SER A 470 -8.26 -4.65 -2.57
N ASN A 471 -9.15 -3.79 -3.06
CA ASN A 471 -10.59 -4.04 -3.13
C ASN A 471 -10.96 -5.35 -3.85
N PRO A 472 -10.40 -5.71 -5.04
CA PRO A 472 -10.63 -7.01 -5.65
C PRO A 472 -10.19 -8.21 -4.80
N GLU A 473 -9.08 -8.12 -4.05
CA GLU A 473 -8.68 -9.18 -3.12
C GLU A 473 -9.72 -9.34 -2.00
N TYR A 474 -10.20 -8.22 -1.47
CA TYR A 474 -11.25 -8.22 -0.48
C TYR A 474 -12.57 -8.83 -1.02
N GLN A 475 -12.98 -8.44 -2.24
CA GLN A 475 -14.17 -9.01 -2.90
C GLN A 475 -14.00 -10.53 -3.12
N ALA A 476 -12.78 -10.97 -3.51
CA ALA A 476 -12.47 -12.39 -3.63
C ALA A 476 -12.63 -13.13 -2.30
N MET A 477 -12.11 -12.60 -1.18
CA MET A 477 -12.30 -13.21 0.15
C MET A 477 -13.78 -13.34 0.52
N ALA A 478 -14.58 -12.32 0.26
CA ALA A 478 -16.01 -12.35 0.52
C ALA A 478 -16.72 -13.41 -0.34
N LEU A 479 -16.40 -13.50 -1.63
CA LEU A 479 -16.93 -14.52 -2.53
C LEU A 479 -16.46 -15.92 -2.16
N GLN A 480 -15.22 -16.09 -1.70
CA GLN A 480 -14.69 -17.37 -1.18
C GLN A 480 -15.42 -17.88 0.06
N SER A 481 -16.13 -17.01 0.78
CA SER A 481 -17.01 -17.44 1.87
C SER A 481 -18.20 -18.29 1.38
N CYS A 482 -18.54 -18.26 0.09
CA CYS A 482 -19.60 -19.05 -0.52
C CYS A 482 -19.09 -20.45 -0.88
N PRO A 483 -19.70 -21.54 -0.38
CA PRO A 483 -19.17 -22.90 -0.52
C PRO A 483 -19.01 -23.39 -1.98
N GLN A 484 -19.77 -22.81 -2.92
CA GLN A 484 -19.73 -23.17 -4.34
C GLN A 484 -18.62 -22.44 -5.12
N THR A 485 -17.78 -21.63 -4.46
CA THR A 485 -16.77 -20.81 -5.10
C THR A 485 -15.45 -21.56 -5.27
N LEU A 486 -14.85 -21.42 -6.48
CA LEU A 486 -13.47 -21.80 -6.80
C LEU A 486 -12.72 -20.57 -7.30
N THR A 487 -11.47 -20.45 -6.88
CA THR A 487 -10.57 -19.37 -7.32
C THR A 487 -9.45 -19.92 -8.20
N ILE A 488 -9.34 -19.40 -9.41
CA ILE A 488 -8.35 -19.84 -10.40
C ILE A 488 -7.55 -18.65 -10.94
N GLY A 489 -6.29 -18.85 -11.21
CA GLY A 489 -5.39 -17.88 -11.84
C GLY A 489 -4.00 -17.87 -11.22
N SER A 490 -3.30 -16.76 -11.39
CA SER A 490 -1.99 -16.55 -10.79
C SER A 490 -2.10 -15.86 -9.43
N PRO A 491 -1.06 -15.95 -8.57
CA PRO A 491 -1.04 -15.23 -7.29
C PRO A 491 -1.37 -13.75 -7.43
N THR A 492 -2.17 -13.23 -6.49
CA THR A 492 -2.57 -11.81 -6.43
C THR A 492 -1.51 -10.95 -5.76
N SER A 493 -1.65 -9.64 -5.82
CA SER A 493 -0.61 -8.70 -5.34
C SER A 493 -0.33 -8.75 -3.84
N GLY A 494 -1.22 -9.31 -3.03
CA GLY A 494 -0.97 -9.48 -1.59
C GLY A 494 -0.85 -8.15 -0.84
N ALA A 495 -1.68 -7.17 -1.20
CA ALA A 495 -1.77 -5.88 -0.53
C ALA A 495 -3.24 -5.50 -0.39
N THR A 496 -3.83 -5.91 0.74
CA THR A 496 -5.25 -5.70 1.07
C THR A 496 -5.35 -4.73 2.25
N GLY A 497 -6.36 -3.87 2.26
CA GLY A 497 -6.59 -2.90 3.33
C GLY A 497 -6.58 -1.45 2.82
N SER A 498 -6.98 -0.52 3.69
CA SER A 498 -7.02 0.91 3.35
C SER A 498 -5.63 1.49 3.25
N ILE A 499 -5.42 2.38 2.28
CA ILE A 499 -4.15 3.08 2.09
C ILE A 499 -4.06 4.26 3.07
N VAL A 500 -2.93 4.39 3.74
CA VAL A 500 -2.54 5.58 4.51
C VAL A 500 -1.46 6.33 3.76
N TRP A 501 -1.71 7.61 3.48
CA TRP A 501 -0.78 8.49 2.80
C TRP A 501 0.11 9.23 3.80
N ILE A 502 1.41 9.26 3.55
CA ILE A 502 2.42 9.95 4.37
C ILE A 502 3.01 11.11 3.58
N PRO A 503 2.68 12.37 3.91
CA PRO A 503 3.36 13.53 3.36
C PRO A 503 4.80 13.61 3.89
N LEU A 504 5.77 13.66 2.99
CA LEU A 504 7.19 13.79 3.28
C LEU A 504 7.75 15.06 2.61
N PRO A 505 8.89 15.59 3.04
CA PRO A 505 9.50 16.73 2.36
C PRO A 505 9.69 16.48 0.86
N GLY A 506 8.97 17.24 0.02
CA GLY A 506 8.99 17.14 -1.45
C GLY A 506 8.51 15.82 -2.04
N GLN A 507 7.98 14.92 -1.24
CA GLN A 507 7.58 13.58 -1.64
C GLN A 507 6.28 13.17 -0.94
N ILE A 508 5.67 12.11 -1.44
CA ILE A 508 4.56 11.42 -0.78
C ILE A 508 4.77 9.93 -0.90
N THR A 509 4.44 9.19 0.12
CA THR A 509 4.38 7.72 0.07
C THR A 509 3.10 7.21 0.72
N SER A 510 2.91 5.90 0.73
CA SER A 510 1.76 5.26 1.35
C SER A 510 2.13 3.88 1.89
N PHE A 511 1.22 3.28 2.66
CA PHE A 511 1.30 1.91 3.13
C PHE A 511 -0.09 1.34 3.39
N SER A 512 -0.19 0.02 3.56
CA SER A 512 -1.41 -0.67 3.96
C SER A 512 -1.70 -0.38 5.43
N GLY A 513 -2.67 0.49 5.69
CA GLY A 513 -2.99 0.97 7.04
C GLY A 513 -3.89 0.05 7.85
N VAL A 514 -4.45 -1.01 7.27
CA VAL A 514 -5.26 -2.03 7.94
C VAL A 514 -4.65 -3.38 7.67
N GLY A 515 -4.38 -4.15 8.71
CA GLY A 515 -3.99 -5.55 8.57
C GLY A 515 -5.22 -6.41 8.25
N VAL A 516 -5.11 -7.29 7.27
CA VAL A 516 -6.21 -8.15 6.84
C VAL A 516 -5.80 -9.61 6.88
N LEU A 517 -6.61 -10.41 7.59
CA LEU A 517 -6.40 -11.84 7.74
C LEU A 517 -7.67 -12.59 7.34
N TYR A 518 -7.52 -13.82 6.88
CA TYR A 518 -8.63 -14.76 6.78
C TYR A 518 -9.22 -15.08 8.17
N PRO A 519 -10.43 -15.65 8.24
CA PRO A 519 -11.06 -16.00 9.53
C PRO A 519 -10.22 -16.96 10.39
N ASP A 520 -9.35 -17.75 9.79
CA ASP A 520 -8.43 -18.67 10.49
C ASP A 520 -7.10 -18.01 10.92
N GLY A 521 -6.97 -16.69 10.73
CA GLY A 521 -5.76 -15.93 11.09
C GLY A 521 -4.67 -15.90 10.01
N THR A 522 -4.86 -16.56 8.85
CA THR A 522 -3.89 -16.49 7.74
C THR A 522 -3.84 -15.08 7.17
N PRO A 523 -2.66 -14.41 7.08
CA PRO A 523 -2.56 -13.08 6.52
C PRO A 523 -2.79 -13.08 5.01
N THR A 524 -3.37 -11.99 4.48
CA THR A 524 -3.42 -11.71 3.04
C THR A 524 -2.23 -10.88 2.58
N GLN A 525 -1.69 -10.03 3.45
CA GLN A 525 -0.50 -9.24 3.15
C GLN A 525 0.67 -10.15 2.81
N ALA A 526 1.37 -9.85 1.74
CA ALA A 526 2.45 -10.63 1.13
C ALA A 526 2.03 -11.97 0.51
N VAL A 527 0.88 -12.52 0.86
CA VAL A 527 0.40 -13.84 0.40
C VAL A 527 -0.58 -13.71 -0.76
N GLY A 528 -1.53 -12.77 -0.67
CA GLY A 528 -2.66 -12.65 -1.59
C GLY A 528 -3.85 -13.52 -1.20
N VAL A 529 -4.81 -13.66 -2.11
CA VAL A 529 -5.98 -14.52 -1.90
C VAL A 529 -5.67 -15.98 -2.19
N ARG A 530 -6.39 -16.89 -1.56
CA ARG A 530 -6.24 -18.33 -1.75
C ARG A 530 -6.61 -18.73 -3.17
N LEU A 531 -5.86 -19.67 -3.72
CA LEU A 531 -6.11 -20.26 -5.03
C LEU A 531 -6.49 -21.74 -4.86
N ASP A 532 -7.54 -22.17 -5.55
CA ASP A 532 -7.90 -23.59 -5.67
C ASP A 532 -7.17 -24.21 -6.86
N VAL A 533 -6.96 -23.42 -7.93
CA VAL A 533 -6.22 -23.84 -9.13
C VAL A 533 -5.25 -22.75 -9.51
N GLU A 534 -3.96 -22.97 -9.32
CA GLU A 534 -2.93 -22.05 -9.78
C GLU A 534 -2.67 -22.27 -11.27
N LEU A 535 -2.82 -21.21 -12.06
CA LEU A 535 -2.58 -21.20 -13.50
C LEU A 535 -2.08 -19.83 -13.95
N CYS A 536 -0.85 -19.78 -14.45
CA CYS A 536 -0.28 -18.60 -15.08
C CYS A 536 -0.43 -18.68 -16.60
N PRO A 537 -0.66 -17.55 -17.30
CA PRO A 537 -0.59 -17.51 -18.76
C PRO A 537 0.79 -17.92 -19.26
N THR A 538 0.84 -18.65 -20.36
CA THR A 538 2.08 -18.97 -21.06
C THR A 538 2.40 -17.90 -22.11
N ALA A 539 3.68 -17.72 -22.45
CA ALA A 539 4.09 -16.83 -23.52
C ALA A 539 3.48 -17.26 -24.86
N GLU A 540 3.40 -18.57 -25.12
CA GLU A 540 2.77 -19.13 -26.32
C GLU A 540 1.28 -18.82 -26.37
N GLY A 541 0.55 -18.99 -25.25
CA GLY A 541 -0.87 -18.67 -25.12
C GLY A 541 -1.15 -17.20 -25.40
N VAL A 542 -0.35 -16.30 -24.80
CA VAL A 542 -0.46 -14.85 -25.01
C VAL A 542 -0.18 -14.48 -26.47
N GLN A 543 0.86 -15.04 -27.10
CA GLN A 543 1.17 -14.81 -28.52
C GLN A 543 0.08 -15.32 -29.45
N ALA A 544 -0.56 -16.43 -29.10
CA ALA A 544 -1.69 -16.99 -29.83
C ALA A 544 -3.02 -16.25 -29.56
N GLY A 545 -3.02 -15.22 -28.70
CA GLY A 545 -4.21 -14.45 -28.34
C GLY A 545 -5.20 -15.20 -27.45
N ARG A 546 -4.78 -16.28 -26.79
CA ARG A 546 -5.60 -17.11 -25.89
C ARG A 546 -5.68 -16.51 -24.49
N ASP A 547 -6.79 -16.75 -23.82
CA ASP A 547 -6.95 -16.54 -22.38
C ASP A 547 -7.04 -17.92 -21.70
N GLU A 548 -5.89 -18.53 -21.42
CA GLU A 548 -5.77 -19.88 -20.88
C GLU A 548 -6.46 -20.02 -19.51
N VAL A 549 -6.51 -18.94 -18.73
CA VAL A 549 -7.20 -18.93 -17.42
C VAL A 549 -8.72 -18.98 -17.63
N LEU A 550 -9.26 -18.19 -18.56
CA LEU A 550 -10.69 -18.22 -18.89
C LEU A 550 -11.07 -19.56 -19.56
N GLU A 551 -10.24 -20.09 -20.47
CA GLU A 551 -10.44 -21.41 -21.07
C GLU A 551 -10.55 -22.51 -20.01
N ARG A 552 -9.64 -22.50 -19.03
CA ARG A 552 -9.68 -23.45 -17.92
C ARG A 552 -10.89 -23.26 -17.02
N ALA A 553 -11.32 -22.04 -16.77
CA ALA A 553 -12.55 -21.75 -16.03
C ALA A 553 -13.80 -22.30 -16.74
N LEU A 554 -13.87 -22.17 -18.06
CA LEU A 554 -14.95 -22.74 -18.85
C LEU A 554 -14.97 -24.28 -18.84
N GLU A 555 -13.80 -24.94 -18.80
CA GLU A 555 -13.72 -26.39 -18.60
C GLU A 555 -14.25 -26.80 -17.22
N LEU A 556 -13.85 -26.08 -16.16
CA LEU A 556 -14.34 -26.34 -14.80
C LEU A 556 -15.85 -26.06 -14.65
N ALA A 557 -16.39 -25.10 -15.39
CA ALA A 557 -17.81 -24.79 -15.42
C ALA A 557 -18.68 -25.91 -16.03
N ARG A 558 -18.09 -26.81 -16.81
CA ARG A 558 -18.78 -27.96 -17.42
C ARG A 558 -18.85 -29.19 -16.52
N GLN A 559 -17.97 -29.28 -15.51
CA GLN A 559 -17.92 -30.35 -14.53
C GLN A 559 -18.97 -30.17 -13.42
#